data_e038d74f352bd1e24557e64c9913252a
#
_entry.id   e038d74f352bd1e24557e64c9913252a
#
_cell.length_a   1.000
_cell.length_b   1.000
_cell.length_c   1.000
_cell.angle_alpha   90.00
_cell.angle_beta   90.00
_cell.angle_gamma   90.00
#
_symmetry.space_group_name_H-M   'P 1'
#
loop_
_entity.id
_entity.type
_entity.pdbx_description
1 polymer ?
#
loop_
_entity_poly.entity_id
_entity_poly.type
_entity_poly.pdbx_seq_one_letter_code
_entity_poly.pdbx_strand_id
1 'polypeptide(L)'
;MNDKILKEAVGRFGTPCYVFDTDKFADRAEKVRAAFGDSVGLCYSIKANPFLLAALPDVFSYIEVCSPGELSICENVGAPLDKIIFSGVNKTAEDIERAYNDGVSIFTAESLLHLELINKCAESFGGKAGVILRLAHGSQFGIDRDELCSLIEKRNDYQSVEIIGLHYFTGTAKNKAKTIAKELALLDELCEELKEKYSYVPEHIEYGTGLAVEYYKDQTEETDLALLAEASELVRNFAEKYPLTVEMGRFFAAECGYYLSKAMDIKTNSEINYVICDGGINQLNYYGQNMAMKVPPIKVLDKNGETDDYCLCGSLCTTADVLVRKVSLPKLDIGDVICFAKCGAYSVSEGIAAFLSRAVPNVAGYSEKNGLTLWRSLTETHFLNTPQNGGNIK
;
A
#
# COMPACT_ATOMS: atom_id res chain seq x y z
N MET A 1 -2.92 -19.12 5.03
CA MET A 1 -1.88 -19.71 5.94
C MET A 1 -2.55 -20.62 6.96
N ASN A 2 -1.93 -21.77 7.28
CA ASN A 2 -2.48 -22.71 8.25
C ASN A 2 -2.06 -22.36 9.70
N ASP A 3 -2.79 -22.90 10.70
CA ASP A 3 -2.57 -22.59 12.11
C ASP A 3 -1.20 -23.04 12.64
N LYS A 4 -0.62 -24.09 12.06
CA LYS A 4 0.70 -24.57 12.45
C LYS A 4 1.78 -23.50 12.23
N ILE A 5 1.76 -22.83 11.06
CA ILE A 5 2.71 -21.75 10.73
C ILE A 5 2.50 -20.53 11.63
N LEU A 6 1.23 -20.14 11.86
CA LEU A 6 0.93 -19.00 12.73
C LEU A 6 1.38 -19.26 14.18
N LYS A 7 1.20 -20.48 14.69
CA LYS A 7 1.70 -20.88 16.01
C LYS A 7 3.22 -20.91 16.10
N GLU A 8 3.87 -21.40 15.05
CA GLU A 8 5.32 -21.35 14.96
C GLU A 8 5.81 -19.91 15.02
N ALA A 9 5.14 -18.98 14.30
CA ALA A 9 5.48 -17.56 14.35
C ALA A 9 5.34 -16.99 15.78
N VAL A 10 4.24 -17.30 16.46
CA VAL A 10 4.04 -16.90 17.88
C VAL A 10 5.12 -17.48 18.78
N GLY A 11 5.44 -18.77 18.61
CA GLY A 11 6.47 -19.44 19.40
C GLY A 11 7.87 -18.88 19.21
N ARG A 12 8.21 -18.45 18.00
CA ARG A 12 9.53 -17.90 17.67
C ARG A 12 9.66 -16.40 17.94
N PHE A 13 8.62 -15.64 17.66
CA PHE A 13 8.69 -14.19 17.64
C PHE A 13 7.82 -13.52 18.71
N GLY A 14 6.89 -14.26 19.34
CA GLY A 14 5.94 -13.69 20.30
C GLY A 14 4.80 -12.92 19.62
N THR A 15 4.05 -12.18 20.45
CA THR A 15 2.98 -11.28 20.04
C THR A 15 3.21 -9.88 20.64
N PRO A 16 2.69 -8.79 20.03
CA PRO A 16 2.03 -8.77 18.75
C PRO A 16 3.01 -8.98 17.60
N CYS A 17 2.55 -9.63 16.52
CA CYS A 17 3.38 -9.98 15.38
C CYS A 17 2.59 -9.96 14.07
N TYR A 18 3.21 -9.44 13.00
CA TYR A 18 2.72 -9.64 11.64
C TYR A 18 3.40 -10.84 10.99
N VAL A 19 2.63 -11.58 10.18
CA VAL A 19 3.16 -12.60 9.28
C VAL A 19 2.62 -12.33 7.89
N PHE A 20 3.51 -12.10 6.92
CA PHE A 20 3.16 -11.90 5.52
C PHE A 20 3.48 -13.15 4.72
N ASP A 21 2.46 -13.71 4.08
CA ASP A 21 2.53 -14.89 3.20
C ASP A 21 2.96 -14.45 1.81
N THR A 22 4.22 -14.60 1.48
CA THR A 22 4.79 -14.12 0.23
C THR A 22 4.36 -14.96 -0.97
N ASP A 23 3.99 -16.23 -0.77
CA ASP A 23 3.45 -17.07 -1.83
C ASP A 23 2.05 -16.57 -2.24
N LYS A 24 1.21 -16.17 -1.27
CA LYS A 24 -0.08 -15.51 -1.57
C LYS A 24 0.08 -14.18 -2.28
N PHE A 25 1.10 -13.40 -1.90
CA PHE A 25 1.39 -12.14 -2.58
C PHE A 25 1.78 -12.38 -4.04
N ALA A 26 2.66 -13.35 -4.29
CA ALA A 26 3.08 -13.72 -5.63
C ALA A 26 1.90 -14.29 -6.46
N ASP A 27 1.11 -15.20 -5.88
CA ASP A 27 -0.09 -15.76 -6.54
C ASP A 27 -1.09 -14.67 -6.94
N ARG A 28 -1.32 -13.67 -6.07
CA ARG A 28 -2.19 -12.53 -6.40
C ARG A 28 -1.60 -11.69 -7.55
N ALA A 29 -0.31 -11.45 -7.58
CA ALA A 29 0.36 -10.72 -8.65
C ALA A 29 0.27 -11.47 -9.98
N GLU A 30 0.46 -12.79 -9.97
CA GLU A 30 0.30 -13.64 -11.16
C GLU A 30 -1.15 -13.69 -11.65
N LYS A 31 -2.14 -13.75 -10.76
CA LYS A 31 -3.56 -13.66 -11.14
C LYS A 31 -3.88 -12.33 -11.83
N VAL A 32 -3.32 -11.22 -11.37
CA VAL A 32 -3.47 -9.91 -12.01
C VAL A 32 -2.78 -9.88 -13.37
N ARG A 33 -1.55 -10.41 -13.47
CA ARG A 33 -0.83 -10.55 -14.74
C ARG A 33 -1.65 -11.35 -15.75
N ALA A 34 -2.15 -12.51 -15.34
CA ALA A 34 -2.97 -13.36 -16.21
C ALA A 34 -4.28 -12.67 -16.67
N ALA A 35 -4.89 -11.83 -15.80
CA ALA A 35 -6.10 -11.10 -16.13
C ALA A 35 -5.85 -9.95 -17.11
N PHE A 36 -4.78 -9.16 -16.91
CA PHE A 36 -4.48 -7.99 -17.74
C PHE A 36 -3.68 -8.33 -19.00
N GLY A 37 -2.95 -9.44 -19.01
CA GLY A 37 -2.09 -9.84 -20.13
C GLY A 37 -0.70 -9.22 -20.09
N ASP A 38 0.21 -9.74 -20.92
CA ASP A 38 1.64 -9.38 -20.89
C ASP A 38 1.93 -7.97 -21.44
N SER A 39 1.02 -7.39 -22.22
CA SER A 39 1.16 -6.03 -22.76
C SER A 39 0.95 -4.93 -21.71
N VAL A 40 0.37 -5.27 -20.55
CA VAL A 40 0.12 -4.30 -19.46
C VAL A 40 1.24 -4.37 -18.44
N GLY A 41 1.97 -3.27 -18.22
CA GLY A 41 2.94 -3.17 -17.13
C GLY A 41 2.25 -3.27 -15.76
N LEU A 42 2.91 -3.88 -14.76
CA LEU A 42 2.45 -3.84 -13.38
C LEU A 42 3.41 -3.03 -12.53
N CYS A 43 2.87 -2.10 -11.76
CA CYS A 43 3.59 -1.28 -10.81
C CYS A 43 3.11 -1.57 -9.38
N TYR A 44 4.05 -1.91 -8.49
CA TYR A 44 3.76 -2.13 -7.07
C TYR A 44 3.96 -0.84 -6.26
N SER A 45 2.88 -0.30 -5.69
CA SER A 45 2.95 0.86 -4.79
C SER A 45 3.37 0.40 -3.39
N ILE A 46 4.62 0.62 -3.01
CA ILE A 46 5.20 0.09 -1.76
C ILE A 46 4.59 0.69 -0.49
N LYS A 47 3.96 1.86 -0.57
CA LYS A 47 3.20 2.46 0.52
C LYS A 47 2.17 1.52 1.14
N ALA A 48 1.66 0.56 0.35
CA ALA A 48 0.74 -0.44 0.85
C ALA A 48 1.40 -1.41 1.83
N ASN A 49 2.62 -1.87 1.54
CA ASN A 49 3.43 -2.69 2.44
C ASN A 49 4.89 -2.77 1.95
N PRO A 50 5.79 -1.98 2.51
CA PRO A 50 7.19 -1.97 2.07
C PRO A 50 7.97 -3.26 2.38
N PHE A 51 7.52 -4.06 3.35
CA PHE A 51 8.18 -5.33 3.69
C PHE A 51 8.10 -6.36 2.55
N LEU A 52 7.08 -6.28 1.71
CA LEU A 52 6.90 -7.21 0.58
C LEU A 52 7.96 -7.03 -0.52
N LEU A 53 8.73 -5.93 -0.51
CA LEU A 53 9.90 -5.79 -1.38
C LEU A 53 10.94 -6.89 -1.17
N ALA A 54 11.04 -7.44 0.05
CA ALA A 54 11.96 -8.56 0.34
C ALA A 54 11.63 -9.85 -0.45
N ALA A 55 10.45 -9.92 -1.06
CA ALA A 55 9.97 -11.06 -1.85
C ALA A 55 9.15 -10.59 -3.07
N LEU A 56 9.56 -9.46 -3.68
CA LEU A 56 8.86 -8.90 -4.82
C LEU A 56 8.94 -9.85 -6.03
N PRO A 57 7.81 -10.31 -6.59
CA PRO A 57 7.80 -11.14 -7.79
C PRO A 57 8.31 -10.42 -9.03
N ASP A 58 8.96 -11.16 -9.93
CA ASP A 58 9.51 -10.63 -11.19
C ASP A 58 8.44 -10.08 -12.15
N VAL A 59 7.18 -10.41 -11.91
CA VAL A 59 6.03 -9.95 -12.70
C VAL A 59 5.84 -8.43 -12.67
N PHE A 60 6.42 -7.73 -11.67
CA PHE A 60 6.37 -6.28 -11.59
C PHE A 60 7.39 -5.63 -12.51
N SER A 61 6.90 -4.77 -13.40
CA SER A 61 7.70 -3.94 -14.29
C SER A 61 8.30 -2.75 -13.55
N TYR A 62 7.54 -2.18 -12.60
CA TYR A 62 7.89 -0.97 -11.86
C TYR A 62 7.56 -1.08 -10.38
N ILE A 63 8.17 -0.17 -9.61
CA ILE A 63 7.97 0.04 -8.17
C ILE A 63 7.66 1.52 -7.97
N GLU A 64 6.48 1.86 -7.44
CA GLU A 64 6.16 3.25 -7.10
C GLU A 64 6.61 3.55 -5.67
N VAL A 65 7.38 4.66 -5.53
CA VAL A 65 7.75 5.25 -4.24
C VAL A 65 7.22 6.67 -4.15
N CYS A 66 6.72 7.05 -2.96
CA CYS A 66 6.08 8.35 -2.73
C CYS A 66 6.83 9.25 -1.75
N SER A 67 8.01 8.83 -1.30
CA SER A 67 8.82 9.60 -0.36
C SER A 67 10.30 9.21 -0.41
N PRO A 68 11.23 10.09 0.03
CA PRO A 68 12.64 9.73 0.15
C PRO A 68 12.88 8.57 1.14
N GLY A 69 12.02 8.42 2.15
CA GLY A 69 12.09 7.27 3.06
C GLY A 69 11.77 5.94 2.39
N GLU A 70 10.79 5.92 1.48
CA GLU A 70 10.47 4.73 0.68
C GLU A 70 11.60 4.41 -0.32
N LEU A 71 12.26 5.43 -0.91
CA LEU A 71 13.46 5.21 -1.72
C LEU A 71 14.57 4.55 -0.89
N SER A 72 14.82 5.04 0.33
CA SER A 72 15.79 4.41 1.24
C SER A 72 15.46 2.96 1.57
N ILE A 73 14.18 2.60 1.65
CA ILE A 73 13.79 1.19 1.84
C ILE A 73 14.18 0.37 0.60
N CYS A 74 13.92 0.88 -0.62
CA CYS A 74 14.32 0.20 -1.86
C CYS A 74 15.82 -0.03 -1.93
N GLU A 75 16.62 0.98 -1.60
CA GLU A 75 18.10 0.88 -1.54
C GLU A 75 18.54 -0.20 -0.53
N ASN A 76 17.98 -0.16 0.68
CA ASN A 76 18.38 -1.08 1.76
C ASN A 76 18.05 -2.55 1.45
N VAL A 77 17.01 -2.82 0.69
CA VAL A 77 16.65 -4.19 0.28
C VAL A 77 17.29 -4.59 -1.04
N GLY A 78 18.02 -3.68 -1.71
CA GLY A 78 18.64 -3.93 -3.02
C GLY A 78 17.63 -4.04 -4.16
N ALA A 79 16.52 -3.31 -4.09
CA ALA A 79 15.56 -3.25 -5.18
C ALA A 79 16.16 -2.59 -6.43
N PRO A 80 15.77 -2.99 -7.65
CA PRO A 80 16.28 -2.40 -8.88
C PRO A 80 15.80 -0.94 -9.01
N LEU A 81 16.73 0.01 -8.83
CA LEU A 81 16.42 1.45 -8.80
C LEU A 81 15.99 2.00 -10.17
N ASP A 82 16.42 1.35 -11.25
CA ASP A 82 15.99 1.65 -12.63
C ASP A 82 14.52 1.30 -12.91
N LYS A 83 13.89 0.48 -12.04
CA LYS A 83 12.46 0.19 -12.09
C LYS A 83 11.61 1.13 -11.22
N ILE A 84 12.22 2.09 -10.54
CA ILE A 84 11.48 2.99 -9.65
C ILE A 84 10.82 4.12 -10.46
N ILE A 85 9.54 4.35 -10.16
CA ILE A 85 8.82 5.58 -10.49
C ILE A 85 8.75 6.40 -9.21
N PHE A 86 9.43 7.56 -9.19
CA PHE A 86 9.44 8.45 -8.04
C PHE A 86 8.26 9.41 -8.07
N SER A 87 7.22 9.03 -7.33
CA SER A 87 5.96 9.74 -7.19
C SER A 87 5.95 10.62 -5.92
N GLY A 88 4.77 10.89 -5.37
CA GLY A 88 4.58 11.65 -4.15
C GLY A 88 4.26 13.13 -4.40
N VAL A 89 3.37 13.67 -3.55
CA VAL A 89 2.82 15.03 -3.69
C VAL A 89 3.78 16.10 -3.15
N ASN A 90 4.71 15.75 -2.31
CA ASN A 90 5.71 16.64 -1.72
C ASN A 90 7.11 16.18 -2.12
N LYS A 91 7.68 16.82 -3.13
CA LYS A 91 9.05 16.59 -3.61
C LYS A 91 9.86 17.87 -3.44
N THR A 92 10.96 17.77 -2.72
CA THR A 92 11.96 18.85 -2.65
C THR A 92 13.01 18.71 -3.75
N ALA A 93 13.81 19.74 -3.96
CA ALA A 93 14.94 19.65 -4.89
C ALA A 93 15.94 18.57 -4.45
N GLU A 94 16.18 18.47 -3.14
CA GLU A 94 17.08 17.49 -2.54
C GLU A 94 16.59 16.06 -2.74
N ASP A 95 15.26 15.82 -2.62
CA ASP A 95 14.67 14.49 -2.85
C ASP A 95 14.85 14.04 -4.30
N ILE A 96 14.63 14.98 -5.25
CA ILE A 96 14.78 14.74 -6.69
C ILE A 96 16.24 14.49 -7.04
N GLU A 97 17.15 15.33 -6.52
CA GLU A 97 18.60 15.23 -6.76
C GLU A 97 19.12 13.87 -6.26
N ARG A 98 18.71 13.46 -5.05
CA ARG A 98 19.06 12.16 -4.50
C ARG A 98 18.55 11.03 -5.39
N ALA A 99 17.24 11.01 -5.69
CA ALA A 99 16.63 9.94 -6.50
C ALA A 99 17.29 9.84 -7.89
N TYR A 100 17.58 10.97 -8.54
CA TYR A 100 18.24 11.03 -9.84
C TYR A 100 19.67 10.48 -9.78
N ASN A 101 20.45 10.91 -8.76
CA ASN A 101 21.81 10.46 -8.55
C ASN A 101 21.90 8.96 -8.25
N ASP A 102 20.89 8.40 -7.57
CA ASP A 102 20.79 6.98 -7.25
C ASP A 102 20.31 6.12 -8.44
N GLY A 103 19.98 6.75 -9.57
CA GLY A 103 19.67 6.06 -10.83
C GLY A 103 18.17 5.96 -11.15
N VAL A 104 17.31 6.65 -10.39
CA VAL A 104 15.89 6.76 -10.76
C VAL A 104 15.76 7.61 -12.03
N SER A 105 15.07 7.08 -13.03
CA SER A 105 14.94 7.70 -14.34
C SER A 105 13.56 8.24 -14.67
N ILE A 106 12.52 7.82 -13.92
CA ILE A 106 11.13 8.21 -14.13
C ILE A 106 10.58 8.92 -12.89
N PHE A 107 10.03 10.10 -13.11
CA PHE A 107 9.44 10.93 -12.05
C PHE A 107 8.00 11.31 -12.40
N THR A 108 7.10 11.27 -11.40
CA THR A 108 5.75 11.82 -11.56
C THR A 108 5.74 13.28 -11.16
N ALA A 109 5.37 14.17 -12.07
CA ALA A 109 5.15 15.59 -11.78
C ALA A 109 3.66 15.83 -11.46
N GLU A 110 3.40 16.42 -10.29
CA GLU A 110 2.06 16.79 -9.80
C GLU A 110 1.79 18.30 -9.86
N SER A 111 2.74 19.06 -10.38
CA SER A 111 2.65 20.51 -10.55
C SER A 111 3.74 21.01 -11.51
N LEU A 112 3.61 22.24 -11.99
CA LEU A 112 4.66 22.97 -12.75
C LEU A 112 5.96 23.02 -11.93
N LEU A 113 5.87 23.30 -10.61
CA LEU A 113 7.04 23.31 -9.74
C LEU A 113 7.82 21.99 -9.78
N HIS A 114 7.13 20.84 -9.71
CA HIS A 114 7.81 19.55 -9.80
C HIS A 114 8.53 19.37 -11.14
N LEU A 115 7.89 19.74 -12.26
CA LEU A 115 8.50 19.64 -13.58
C LEU A 115 9.76 20.52 -13.69
N GLU A 116 9.72 21.75 -13.18
CA GLU A 116 10.86 22.66 -13.14
C GLU A 116 12.01 22.15 -12.26
N LEU A 117 11.70 21.59 -11.09
CA LEU A 117 12.70 21.01 -10.19
C LEU A 117 13.39 19.82 -10.83
N ILE A 118 12.64 18.92 -11.47
CA ILE A 118 13.20 17.74 -12.17
C ILE A 118 14.07 18.20 -13.35
N ASN A 119 13.60 19.19 -14.14
CA ASN A 119 14.37 19.71 -15.26
C ASN A 119 15.71 20.32 -14.81
N LYS A 120 15.69 21.17 -13.76
CA LYS A 120 16.91 21.78 -13.21
C LYS A 120 17.88 20.74 -12.66
N CYS A 121 17.36 19.72 -11.99
CA CYS A 121 18.16 18.62 -11.48
C CYS A 121 18.85 17.88 -12.63
N ALA A 122 18.10 17.38 -13.61
CA ALA A 122 18.66 16.65 -14.75
C ALA A 122 19.66 17.50 -15.55
N GLU A 123 19.39 18.80 -15.71
CA GLU A 123 20.31 19.77 -16.33
C GLU A 123 21.64 19.86 -15.57
N SER A 124 21.61 19.93 -14.23
CA SER A 124 22.81 20.01 -13.39
C SER A 124 23.70 18.80 -13.50
N PHE A 125 23.13 17.63 -13.78
CA PHE A 125 23.87 16.37 -14.03
C PHE A 125 24.22 16.16 -15.51
N GLY A 126 23.81 17.08 -16.41
CA GLY A 126 24.06 16.96 -17.84
C GLY A 126 23.33 15.81 -18.52
N GLY A 127 22.19 15.37 -17.94
CA GLY A 127 21.41 14.24 -18.41
C GLY A 127 19.96 14.59 -18.74
N LYS A 128 19.12 13.57 -18.84
CA LYS A 128 17.67 13.70 -19.03
C LYS A 128 16.92 12.82 -18.05
N ALA A 129 15.72 13.28 -17.64
CA ALA A 129 14.77 12.52 -16.82
C ALA A 129 13.46 12.30 -17.60
N GLY A 130 12.89 11.10 -17.51
CA GLY A 130 11.54 10.82 -17.95
C GLY A 130 10.52 11.39 -16.95
N VAL A 131 9.52 12.09 -17.43
CA VAL A 131 8.46 12.66 -16.59
C VAL A 131 7.09 12.19 -17.05
N ILE A 132 6.30 11.69 -16.13
CA ILE A 132 4.87 11.47 -16.32
C ILE A 132 4.09 12.56 -15.58
N LEU A 133 3.16 13.21 -16.29
CA LEU A 133 2.33 14.28 -15.72
C LEU A 133 1.07 13.67 -15.09
N ARG A 134 0.85 13.93 -13.81
CA ARG A 134 -0.35 13.46 -13.12
C ARG A 134 -1.53 14.38 -13.38
N LEU A 135 -2.58 13.83 -13.99
CA LEU A 135 -3.85 14.52 -14.19
C LEU A 135 -4.62 14.63 -12.86
N ALA A 136 -5.10 15.82 -12.54
CA ALA A 136 -5.91 16.08 -11.35
C ALA A 136 -7.30 15.46 -11.45
N HIS A 137 -7.87 15.12 -10.27
CA HIS A 137 -9.24 14.64 -10.14
C HIS A 137 -9.94 15.30 -8.93
N GLY A 138 -10.04 16.63 -8.94
CA GLY A 138 -10.78 17.38 -7.93
C GLY A 138 -10.28 17.28 -6.49
N SER A 139 -8.98 17.04 -6.30
CA SER A 139 -8.30 16.94 -4.99
C SER A 139 -6.99 17.72 -5.01
N GLN A 140 -6.20 17.63 -3.92
CA GLN A 140 -4.87 18.24 -3.84
C GLN A 140 -3.81 17.60 -4.75
N PHE A 141 -4.16 16.57 -5.49
CA PHE A 141 -3.23 15.79 -6.30
C PHE A 141 -3.38 16.13 -7.79
N GLY A 142 -2.22 16.23 -8.45
CA GLY A 142 -2.12 16.35 -9.89
C GLY A 142 -2.30 17.77 -10.45
N ILE A 143 -2.14 17.88 -11.74
CA ILE A 143 -2.18 19.11 -12.57
C ILE A 143 -3.56 19.20 -13.22
N ASP A 144 -4.17 20.38 -13.21
CA ASP A 144 -5.42 20.61 -13.92
C ASP A 144 -5.27 20.32 -15.43
N ARG A 145 -6.37 19.88 -16.09
CA ARG A 145 -6.34 19.44 -17.49
C ARG A 145 -5.78 20.50 -18.42
N ASP A 146 -6.22 21.77 -18.28
CA ASP A 146 -5.81 22.84 -19.17
C ASP A 146 -4.33 23.18 -18.97
N GLU A 147 -3.84 23.19 -17.74
CA GLU A 147 -2.43 23.39 -17.42
C GLU A 147 -1.58 22.22 -17.94
N LEU A 148 -2.03 20.97 -17.76
CA LEU A 148 -1.36 19.77 -18.30
C LEU A 148 -1.22 19.86 -19.81
N CYS A 149 -2.28 20.22 -20.55
CA CYS A 149 -2.24 20.42 -21.99
C CYS A 149 -1.24 21.52 -22.38
N SER A 150 -1.21 22.64 -21.63
CA SER A 150 -0.24 23.72 -21.86
C SER A 150 1.21 23.27 -21.62
N LEU A 151 1.47 22.44 -20.62
CA LEU A 151 2.81 21.87 -20.38
C LEU A 151 3.25 20.95 -21.52
N ILE A 152 2.33 20.14 -22.05
CA ILE A 152 2.60 19.27 -23.21
C ILE A 152 2.85 20.10 -24.47
N GLU A 153 2.10 21.17 -24.71
CA GLU A 153 2.35 22.08 -25.80
C GLU A 153 3.76 22.71 -25.76
N LYS A 154 4.20 23.09 -24.53
CA LYS A 154 5.50 23.70 -24.26
C LYS A 154 6.61 22.71 -23.93
N ARG A 155 6.40 21.40 -24.12
CA ARG A 155 7.35 20.35 -23.69
C ARG A 155 8.79 20.55 -24.19
N ASN A 156 8.94 21.16 -25.34
CA ASN A 156 10.25 21.42 -25.94
C ASN A 156 11.03 22.58 -25.25
N ASP A 157 10.39 23.32 -24.35
CA ASP A 157 11.04 24.37 -23.57
C ASP A 157 11.88 23.75 -22.42
N TYR A 158 11.58 22.49 -22.04
CA TYR A 158 12.27 21.72 -21.00
C TYR A 158 13.34 20.84 -21.64
N GLN A 159 14.60 21.28 -21.64
CA GLN A 159 15.67 20.65 -22.41
C GLN A 159 16.22 19.36 -21.74
N SER A 160 16.08 19.24 -20.41
CA SER A 160 16.63 18.15 -19.60
C SER A 160 15.57 17.19 -19.04
N VAL A 161 14.31 17.34 -19.45
CA VAL A 161 13.27 16.34 -19.21
C VAL A 161 12.63 15.93 -20.53
N GLU A 162 12.10 14.74 -20.52
CA GLU A 162 11.23 14.19 -21.54
C GLU A 162 9.87 13.88 -20.92
N ILE A 163 8.82 14.60 -21.33
CA ILE A 163 7.47 14.27 -20.90
C ILE A 163 7.05 13.01 -21.65
N ILE A 164 7.24 11.86 -21.01
CA ILE A 164 7.01 10.53 -21.61
C ILE A 164 5.55 10.09 -21.51
N GLY A 165 4.75 10.69 -20.63
CA GLY A 165 3.39 10.20 -20.47
C GLY A 165 2.56 10.85 -19.39
N LEU A 166 1.51 10.13 -19.01
CA LEU A 166 0.49 10.56 -18.09
C LEU A 166 0.37 9.62 -16.91
N HIS A 167 0.02 10.16 -15.74
CA HIS A 167 -0.41 9.39 -14.58
C HIS A 167 -1.84 9.78 -14.20
N TYR A 168 -2.68 8.79 -13.85
CA TYR A 168 -4.05 9.05 -13.44
C TYR A 168 -4.51 8.09 -12.34
N PHE A 169 -4.86 8.65 -11.19
CA PHE A 169 -5.43 7.93 -10.06
C PHE A 169 -6.48 8.76 -9.34
N THR A 170 -7.70 8.25 -9.23
CA THR A 170 -8.85 8.99 -8.69
C THR A 170 -9.26 8.56 -7.29
N GLY A 171 -8.68 7.50 -6.76
CA GLY A 171 -8.97 6.98 -5.43
C GLY A 171 -9.03 5.46 -5.36
N THR A 172 -9.12 4.96 -4.14
CA THR A 172 -9.11 3.52 -3.81
C THR A 172 -10.51 2.96 -3.62
N ALA A 173 -10.60 1.64 -3.46
CA ALA A 173 -11.81 0.88 -3.14
C ALA A 173 -12.96 1.01 -4.17
N LYS A 174 -12.60 1.07 -5.44
CA LYS A 174 -13.58 1.02 -6.54
C LYS A 174 -14.14 -0.39 -6.66
N ASN A 175 -15.42 -0.54 -6.38
CA ASN A 175 -16.13 -1.82 -6.37
C ASN A 175 -17.03 -2.05 -7.61
N LYS A 176 -16.85 -1.25 -8.66
CA LYS A 176 -17.60 -1.35 -9.92
C LYS A 176 -16.69 -1.10 -11.11
N ALA A 177 -16.62 -2.02 -12.04
CA ALA A 177 -15.89 -1.89 -13.29
C ALA A 177 -16.35 -0.67 -14.14
N LYS A 178 -17.63 -0.25 -13.98
CA LYS A 178 -18.15 0.96 -14.63
C LYS A 178 -17.37 2.25 -14.25
N THR A 179 -16.79 2.32 -13.06
CA THR A 179 -15.96 3.47 -12.67
C THR A 179 -14.66 3.47 -13.48
N ILE A 180 -14.01 2.30 -13.59
CA ILE A 180 -12.81 2.10 -14.40
C ILE A 180 -13.09 2.45 -15.88
N ALA A 181 -14.24 1.98 -16.42
CA ALA A 181 -14.63 2.28 -17.80
C ALA A 181 -14.73 3.79 -18.07
N LYS A 182 -15.28 4.57 -17.14
CA LYS A 182 -15.38 6.03 -17.27
C LYS A 182 -14.01 6.71 -17.23
N GLU A 183 -13.12 6.25 -16.38
CA GLU A 183 -11.78 6.79 -16.23
C GLU A 183 -10.91 6.52 -17.45
N LEU A 184 -10.96 5.29 -17.97
CA LEU A 184 -10.25 4.94 -19.21
C LEU A 184 -10.81 5.67 -20.43
N ALA A 185 -12.13 5.90 -20.50
CA ALA A 185 -12.73 6.71 -21.55
C ALA A 185 -12.28 8.18 -21.50
N LEU A 186 -12.13 8.75 -20.30
CA LEU A 186 -11.59 10.10 -20.11
C LEU A 186 -10.13 10.18 -20.55
N LEU A 187 -9.31 9.17 -20.21
CA LEU A 187 -7.93 9.09 -20.64
C LEU A 187 -7.82 8.93 -22.17
N ASP A 188 -8.66 8.11 -22.79
CA ASP A 188 -8.73 7.92 -24.24
C ASP A 188 -9.04 9.26 -24.95
N GLU A 189 -10.07 9.98 -24.48
CA GLU A 189 -10.42 11.32 -24.97
C GLU A 189 -9.26 12.31 -24.84
N LEU A 190 -8.58 12.32 -23.68
CA LEU A 190 -7.43 13.19 -23.47
C LEU A 190 -6.27 12.85 -24.42
N CYS A 191 -5.95 11.56 -24.57
CA CYS A 191 -4.87 11.13 -25.46
C CYS A 191 -5.14 11.49 -26.92
N GLU A 192 -6.38 11.34 -27.39
CA GLU A 192 -6.75 11.77 -28.76
C GLU A 192 -6.66 13.31 -28.89
N GLU A 193 -7.12 14.08 -27.89
CA GLU A 193 -6.96 15.54 -27.89
C GLU A 193 -5.48 15.95 -27.95
N LEU A 194 -4.62 15.31 -27.15
CA LEU A 194 -3.18 15.61 -27.13
C LEU A 194 -2.51 15.30 -28.46
N LYS A 195 -2.90 14.21 -29.11
CA LYS A 195 -2.43 13.83 -30.43
C LYS A 195 -2.87 14.82 -31.52
N GLU A 196 -4.16 15.19 -31.55
CA GLU A 196 -4.73 16.03 -32.55
C GLU A 196 -4.21 17.48 -32.46
N LYS A 197 -4.19 18.05 -31.24
CA LYS A 197 -3.86 19.45 -31.02
C LYS A 197 -2.36 19.72 -30.90
N TYR A 198 -1.62 18.81 -30.26
CA TYR A 198 -0.22 19.05 -29.89
C TYR A 198 0.76 18.05 -30.53
N SER A 199 0.28 17.12 -31.38
CA SER A 199 1.08 16.05 -31.99
C SER A 199 1.87 15.27 -30.91
N TYR A 200 1.23 15.00 -29.78
CA TYR A 200 1.81 14.28 -28.66
C TYR A 200 1.07 12.97 -28.42
N VAL A 201 1.81 11.86 -28.40
CA VAL A 201 1.31 10.53 -28.06
C VAL A 201 2.07 10.06 -26.83
N PRO A 202 1.39 9.74 -25.71
CA PRO A 202 2.07 9.21 -24.54
C PRO A 202 2.78 7.90 -24.84
N GLU A 203 4.04 7.77 -24.39
CA GLU A 203 4.82 6.54 -24.45
C GLU A 203 4.67 5.71 -23.16
N HIS A 204 4.10 6.30 -22.11
CA HIS A 204 3.84 5.66 -20.83
C HIS A 204 2.55 6.23 -20.22
N ILE A 205 1.58 5.38 -19.94
CA ILE A 205 0.41 5.76 -19.15
C ILE A 205 0.43 4.93 -17.88
N GLU A 206 0.56 5.57 -16.73
CA GLU A 206 0.41 4.94 -15.43
C GLU A 206 -1.00 5.17 -14.89
N TYR A 207 -1.74 4.08 -14.69
CA TYR A 207 -3.13 4.14 -14.27
C TYR A 207 -3.35 3.38 -12.97
N GLY A 208 -3.77 4.11 -11.93
CA GLY A 208 -4.18 3.52 -10.68
C GLY A 208 -5.63 3.02 -10.73
N THR A 209 -5.83 1.72 -10.89
CA THR A 209 -7.18 1.14 -10.96
C THR A 209 -7.99 1.36 -9.70
N GLY A 210 -7.33 1.38 -8.53
CA GLY A 210 -8.00 1.51 -7.24
C GLY A 210 -8.98 0.38 -6.94
N LEU A 211 -8.80 -0.81 -7.52
CA LEU A 211 -9.67 -1.97 -7.29
C LEU A 211 -9.90 -2.22 -5.80
N ALA A 212 -11.15 -2.45 -5.43
CA ALA A 212 -11.54 -2.76 -4.07
C ALA A 212 -11.01 -4.12 -3.63
N VAL A 213 -10.74 -4.24 -2.33
CA VAL A 213 -10.54 -5.50 -1.63
C VAL A 213 -11.64 -5.65 -0.61
N GLU A 214 -12.23 -6.81 -0.55
CA GLU A 214 -13.29 -7.12 0.38
C GLU A 214 -12.72 -7.65 1.70
N TYR A 215 -12.77 -6.81 2.72
CA TYR A 215 -12.12 -7.07 4.02
C TYR A 215 -12.99 -7.76 5.05
N TYR A 216 -14.32 -7.73 4.89
CA TYR A 216 -15.20 -8.04 6.02
C TYR A 216 -15.91 -9.36 5.85
N LYS A 217 -16.50 -9.83 6.94
CA LYS A 217 -17.25 -11.09 7.00
C LYS A 217 -18.26 -11.18 5.86
N ASP A 218 -18.39 -12.34 5.29
CA ASP A 218 -19.23 -12.68 4.12
C ASP A 218 -18.69 -12.23 2.75
N GLN A 219 -17.50 -11.65 2.71
CA GLN A 219 -16.82 -11.24 1.48
C GLN A 219 -15.55 -12.09 1.27
N THR A 220 -15.41 -12.66 0.09
CA THR A 220 -14.36 -13.63 -0.23
C THR A 220 -13.36 -13.09 -1.25
N GLU A 221 -12.23 -13.79 -1.40
CA GLU A 221 -11.28 -13.53 -2.49
C GLU A 221 -11.94 -13.65 -3.87
N GLU A 222 -12.97 -14.49 -4.01
CA GLU A 222 -13.73 -14.65 -5.25
C GLU A 222 -14.41 -13.36 -5.69
N THR A 223 -14.89 -12.55 -4.74
CA THR A 223 -15.48 -11.23 -5.01
C THR A 223 -14.45 -10.28 -5.63
N ASP A 224 -13.23 -10.26 -5.08
CA ASP A 224 -12.13 -9.44 -5.60
C ASP A 224 -11.75 -9.89 -7.02
N LEU A 225 -11.66 -11.21 -7.25
CA LEU A 225 -11.29 -11.78 -8.54
C LEU A 225 -12.39 -11.60 -9.60
N ALA A 226 -13.66 -11.61 -9.20
CA ALA A 226 -14.77 -11.29 -10.10
C ALA A 226 -14.68 -9.83 -10.59
N LEU A 227 -14.41 -8.89 -9.69
CA LEU A 227 -14.19 -7.49 -10.04
C LEU A 227 -12.96 -7.30 -10.94
N LEU A 228 -11.87 -8.02 -10.66
CA LEU A 228 -10.68 -8.04 -11.50
C LEU A 228 -11.02 -8.52 -12.92
N ALA A 229 -11.79 -9.59 -13.05
CA ALA A 229 -12.22 -10.14 -14.33
C ALA A 229 -13.07 -9.14 -15.13
N GLU A 230 -14.02 -8.45 -14.48
CA GLU A 230 -14.82 -7.40 -15.12
C GLU A 230 -13.96 -6.21 -15.59
N ALA A 231 -12.96 -5.82 -14.80
CA ALA A 231 -12.05 -4.72 -15.14
C ALA A 231 -11.05 -5.10 -16.23
N SER A 232 -10.69 -6.37 -16.34
CA SER A 232 -9.59 -6.83 -17.18
C SER A 232 -9.80 -6.59 -18.67
N GLU A 233 -11.02 -6.76 -19.17
CA GLU A 233 -11.34 -6.48 -20.57
C GLU A 233 -11.16 -5.00 -20.90
N LEU A 234 -11.62 -4.11 -20.02
CA LEU A 234 -11.49 -2.65 -20.17
C LEU A 234 -10.02 -2.24 -20.22
N VAL A 235 -9.22 -2.79 -19.31
CA VAL A 235 -7.78 -2.51 -19.20
C VAL A 235 -7.04 -3.00 -20.45
N ARG A 236 -7.31 -4.23 -20.92
CA ARG A 236 -6.69 -4.77 -22.15
C ARG A 236 -7.05 -3.95 -23.39
N ASN A 237 -8.34 -3.62 -23.57
CA ASN A 237 -8.78 -2.83 -24.71
C ASN A 237 -8.12 -1.44 -24.75
N PHE A 238 -7.87 -0.83 -23.60
CA PHE A 238 -7.13 0.43 -23.52
C PHE A 238 -5.63 0.22 -23.83
N ALA A 239 -5.03 -0.87 -23.34
CA ALA A 239 -3.64 -1.21 -23.58
C ALA A 239 -3.32 -1.59 -25.04
N GLU A 240 -4.33 -1.94 -25.84
CA GLU A 240 -4.17 -2.12 -27.29
C GLU A 240 -3.89 -0.79 -28.03
N LYS A 241 -4.30 0.35 -27.43
CA LYS A 241 -4.13 1.68 -28.02
C LYS A 241 -2.90 2.41 -27.49
N TYR A 242 -2.60 2.21 -26.19
CA TYR A 242 -1.58 2.99 -25.48
C TYR A 242 -0.71 2.10 -24.59
N PRO A 243 0.61 2.38 -24.46
CA PRO A 243 1.47 1.70 -23.49
C PRO A 243 0.98 1.95 -22.05
N LEU A 244 0.39 0.93 -21.43
CA LEU A 244 -0.27 1.02 -20.13
C LEU A 244 0.50 0.28 -19.04
N THR A 245 0.71 0.96 -17.94
CA THR A 245 1.15 0.39 -16.65
C THR A 245 0.03 0.57 -15.62
N VAL A 246 -0.34 -0.51 -14.95
CA VAL A 246 -1.33 -0.47 -13.87
C VAL A 246 -0.63 -0.39 -12.51
N GLU A 247 -0.89 0.70 -11.78
CA GLU A 247 -0.42 0.93 -10.43
C GLU A 247 -1.42 0.39 -9.41
N MET A 248 -0.97 -0.49 -8.51
CA MET A 248 -1.76 -0.97 -7.38
C MET A 248 -0.86 -1.31 -6.18
N GLY A 249 -1.40 -1.14 -4.99
CA GLY A 249 -0.76 -1.58 -3.74
C GLY A 249 -1.68 -2.50 -2.95
N ARG A 250 -2.82 -1.98 -2.52
CA ARG A 250 -3.82 -2.68 -1.69
C ARG A 250 -4.25 -4.01 -2.28
N PHE A 251 -4.60 -4.04 -3.56
CA PHE A 251 -5.13 -5.23 -4.22
C PHE A 251 -4.12 -6.38 -4.25
N PHE A 252 -2.84 -6.08 -4.35
CA PHE A 252 -1.78 -7.09 -4.29
C PHE A 252 -1.53 -7.58 -2.86
N ALA A 253 -1.46 -6.65 -1.88
CA ALA A 253 -0.91 -6.94 -0.56
C ALA A 253 -1.93 -7.42 0.47
N ALA A 254 -3.21 -7.04 0.36
CA ALA A 254 -4.17 -7.21 1.46
C ALA A 254 -4.32 -8.65 1.95
N GLU A 255 -4.48 -9.60 1.02
CA GLU A 255 -4.76 -11.02 1.33
C GLU A 255 -3.59 -11.77 1.98
N CYS A 256 -2.36 -11.28 1.81
CA CYS A 256 -1.18 -11.99 2.30
C CYS A 256 -0.90 -11.78 3.80
N GLY A 257 -1.56 -10.80 4.46
CA GLY A 257 -1.22 -10.41 5.84
C GLY A 257 -2.05 -11.06 6.91
N TYR A 258 -1.35 -11.43 7.99
CA TYR A 258 -1.90 -11.94 9.24
C TYR A 258 -1.29 -11.16 10.41
N TYR A 259 -2.14 -10.71 11.33
CA TYR A 259 -1.73 -10.06 12.56
C TYR A 259 -2.14 -10.91 13.76
N LEU A 260 -1.18 -11.20 14.64
CA LEU A 260 -1.32 -12.06 15.78
C LEU A 260 -1.22 -11.24 17.06
N SER A 261 -2.26 -11.27 17.87
CA SER A 261 -2.32 -10.52 19.13
C SER A 261 -2.87 -11.43 20.24
N LYS A 262 -2.34 -11.27 21.45
CA LYS A 262 -2.68 -12.10 22.61
C LYS A 262 -3.72 -11.42 23.49
N ALA A 263 -4.68 -12.19 24.01
CA ALA A 263 -5.57 -11.76 25.07
C ALA A 263 -4.79 -11.62 26.38
N MET A 264 -4.63 -10.38 26.87
CA MET A 264 -3.86 -10.04 28.06
C MET A 264 -4.73 -9.92 29.30
N ASP A 265 -5.99 -9.51 29.11
CA ASP A 265 -6.99 -9.38 30.17
C ASP A 265 -8.39 -9.61 29.59
N ILE A 266 -9.26 -10.23 30.38
CA ILE A 266 -10.67 -10.47 30.00
C ILE A 266 -11.52 -10.04 31.20
N LYS A 267 -12.47 -9.13 30.94
CA LYS A 267 -13.36 -8.60 31.98
C LYS A 267 -14.75 -8.28 31.45
N THR A 268 -15.74 -8.41 32.31
CA THR A 268 -17.12 -8.05 31.99
C THR A 268 -17.52 -6.78 32.70
N ASN A 269 -17.91 -5.77 31.92
CA ASN A 269 -18.50 -4.53 32.43
C ASN A 269 -19.83 -4.27 31.73
N SER A 270 -20.88 -3.99 32.46
CA SER A 270 -22.22 -3.71 31.90
C SER A 270 -22.66 -4.73 30.85
N GLU A 271 -22.51 -6.02 31.20
CA GLU A 271 -22.87 -7.17 30.34
C GLU A 271 -22.04 -7.33 29.06
N ILE A 272 -20.98 -6.55 28.87
CA ILE A 272 -20.08 -6.65 27.73
C ILE A 272 -18.78 -7.33 28.19
N ASN A 273 -18.38 -8.39 27.49
CA ASN A 273 -17.10 -9.05 27.69
C ASN A 273 -16.03 -8.31 26.88
N TYR A 274 -15.14 -7.63 27.56
CA TYR A 274 -13.99 -6.94 26.98
C TYR A 274 -12.75 -7.83 27.02
N VAL A 275 -12.07 -7.92 25.87
CA VAL A 275 -10.75 -8.55 25.75
C VAL A 275 -9.74 -7.46 25.48
N ILE A 276 -8.75 -7.32 26.33
CA ILE A 276 -7.63 -6.42 26.13
C ILE A 276 -6.49 -7.18 25.48
N CYS A 277 -6.14 -6.77 24.27
CA CYS A 277 -5.07 -7.39 23.48
C CYS A 277 -3.72 -6.67 23.72
N ASP A 278 -2.61 -7.34 23.46
CA ASP A 278 -1.26 -6.75 23.55
C ASP A 278 -0.93 -5.78 22.40
N GLY A 279 -1.68 -5.84 21.28
CA GLY A 279 -1.69 -4.84 20.22
C GLY A 279 -2.85 -3.86 20.31
N GLY A 280 -3.12 -3.11 19.23
CA GLY A 280 -4.22 -2.14 19.18
C GLY A 280 -4.35 -1.45 17.82
N ILE A 281 -5.16 -0.38 17.76
CA ILE A 281 -5.37 0.40 16.53
C ILE A 281 -4.10 1.11 16.03
N ASN A 282 -3.07 1.21 16.86
CA ASN A 282 -1.75 1.68 16.45
C ASN A 282 -0.99 0.68 15.58
N GLN A 283 -1.49 -0.54 15.48
CA GLN A 283 -0.84 -1.63 14.78
C GLN A 283 -1.77 -2.34 13.79
N LEU A 284 -3.10 -2.24 13.92
CA LEU A 284 -4.06 -2.91 13.07
C LEU A 284 -5.10 -1.94 12.57
N ASN A 285 -5.19 -1.79 11.25
CA ASN A 285 -6.12 -0.92 10.57
C ASN A 285 -6.68 -1.61 9.32
N TYR A 286 -7.99 -1.47 9.09
CA TYR A 286 -8.66 -1.94 7.90
C TYR A 286 -9.38 -0.80 7.21
N TYR A 287 -9.20 -0.67 5.91
CA TYR A 287 -9.91 0.35 5.14
C TYR A 287 -11.43 0.20 5.28
N GLY A 288 -12.10 1.31 5.60
CA GLY A 288 -13.56 1.34 5.73
C GLY A 288 -14.12 0.65 6.98
N GLN A 289 -13.30 0.35 7.98
CA GLN A 289 -13.73 -0.15 9.28
C GLN A 289 -14.29 1.01 10.13
N ASN A 290 -15.55 1.39 9.89
CA ASN A 290 -16.19 2.47 10.63
C ASN A 290 -16.30 2.17 12.12
N MET A 291 -15.56 2.89 12.96
CA MET A 291 -15.64 2.83 14.43
C MET A 291 -15.66 1.39 14.98
N ALA A 292 -14.90 0.48 14.40
CA ALA A 292 -14.83 -0.94 14.76
C ALA A 292 -16.18 -1.71 14.63
N MET A 293 -17.12 -1.21 13.83
CA MET A 293 -18.43 -1.84 13.64
C MET A 293 -18.39 -3.04 12.68
N LYS A 294 -17.47 -3.03 11.72
CA LYS A 294 -17.30 -4.12 10.77
C LYS A 294 -16.28 -5.12 11.31
N VAL A 295 -16.55 -6.39 11.10
CA VAL A 295 -15.72 -7.50 11.61
C VAL A 295 -14.84 -8.03 10.48
N PRO A 296 -13.50 -7.88 10.55
CA PRO A 296 -12.60 -8.53 9.61
C PRO A 296 -12.55 -10.04 9.87
N PRO A 297 -11.92 -10.83 8.99
CA PRO A 297 -11.74 -12.26 9.25
C PRO A 297 -10.86 -12.49 10.47
N ILE A 298 -11.46 -13.07 11.54
CA ILE A 298 -10.81 -13.31 12.82
C ILE A 298 -10.99 -14.77 13.21
N LYS A 299 -9.94 -15.36 13.77
CA LYS A 299 -10.00 -16.67 14.42
C LYS A 299 -9.15 -16.69 15.68
N VAL A 300 -9.46 -17.60 16.59
CA VAL A 300 -8.62 -17.91 17.75
C VAL A 300 -7.81 -19.14 17.41
N LEU A 301 -6.50 -19.11 17.60
CA LEU A 301 -5.65 -20.25 17.31
C LEU A 301 -5.95 -21.39 18.31
N ASP A 302 -6.08 -22.62 17.81
CA ASP A 302 -6.34 -23.83 18.57
C ASP A 302 -7.67 -23.87 19.35
N LYS A 303 -8.59 -22.97 19.13
CA LYS A 303 -9.88 -22.98 19.81
C LYS A 303 -11.05 -23.13 18.86
N ASN A 304 -11.94 -24.03 19.25
CA ASN A 304 -13.26 -24.26 18.65
C ASN A 304 -14.26 -24.56 19.77
N GLY A 305 -15.54 -24.58 19.48
CA GLY A 305 -16.59 -24.99 20.42
C GLY A 305 -17.54 -23.86 20.79
N GLU A 306 -18.00 -23.82 22.05
CA GLU A 306 -18.91 -22.78 22.53
C GLU A 306 -18.33 -21.39 22.32
N THR A 307 -19.18 -20.48 21.88
CA THR A 307 -18.81 -19.09 21.61
C THR A 307 -19.46 -18.13 22.59
N ASP A 308 -18.73 -17.07 22.90
CA ASP A 308 -19.26 -15.89 23.57
C ASP A 308 -19.06 -14.64 22.70
N ASP A 309 -19.83 -13.60 22.99
CA ASP A 309 -19.68 -12.31 22.34
C ASP A 309 -18.64 -11.45 23.06
N TYR A 310 -17.70 -10.89 22.33
CA TYR A 310 -16.60 -10.07 22.85
C TYR A 310 -16.49 -8.73 22.15
N CYS A 311 -16.06 -7.72 22.91
CA CYS A 311 -15.48 -6.48 22.40
C CYS A 311 -13.95 -6.60 22.47
N LEU A 312 -13.27 -6.61 21.33
CA LEU A 312 -11.82 -6.66 21.25
C LEU A 312 -11.24 -5.25 21.33
N CYS A 313 -10.44 -5.00 22.34
CA CYS A 313 -9.78 -3.71 22.59
C CYS A 313 -8.26 -3.89 22.53
N GLY A 314 -7.57 -2.82 22.19
CA GLY A 314 -6.11 -2.81 22.20
C GLY A 314 -5.49 -2.37 23.54
N SER A 315 -4.20 -2.10 23.49
CA SER A 315 -3.34 -1.81 24.64
C SER A 315 -3.15 -0.31 24.92
N LEU A 316 -3.83 0.57 24.16
CA LEU A 316 -3.69 2.01 24.31
C LEU A 316 -4.66 2.57 25.35
N CYS A 317 -4.21 3.55 26.12
CA CYS A 317 -5.04 4.25 27.11
C CYS A 317 -5.94 5.30 26.44
N THR A 318 -6.85 4.82 25.58
CA THR A 318 -7.88 5.63 24.92
C THR A 318 -9.12 4.80 24.65
N THR A 319 -10.29 5.38 24.77
CA THR A 319 -11.58 4.73 24.45
C THR A 319 -11.75 4.46 22.95
N ALA A 320 -10.89 5.04 22.11
CA ALA A 320 -10.86 4.79 20.67
C ALA A 320 -10.20 3.47 20.31
N ASP A 321 -9.41 2.86 21.22
CA ASP A 321 -8.67 1.63 20.95
C ASP A 321 -9.56 0.38 21.01
N VAL A 322 -10.48 0.32 20.06
CA VAL A 322 -11.40 -0.80 19.87
C VAL A 322 -11.13 -1.39 18.48
N LEU A 323 -10.65 -2.62 18.45
CA LEU A 323 -10.39 -3.36 17.22
C LEU A 323 -11.69 -3.88 16.58
N VAL A 324 -12.60 -4.42 17.40
CA VAL A 324 -13.93 -4.86 16.99
C VAL A 324 -14.91 -4.70 18.15
N ARG A 325 -16.02 -4.02 17.93
CA ARG A 325 -17.03 -3.75 18.98
C ARG A 325 -17.79 -4.98 19.41
N LYS A 326 -18.07 -5.89 18.48
CA LYS A 326 -18.76 -7.13 18.77
C LYS A 326 -18.37 -8.22 17.79
N VAL A 327 -17.89 -9.34 18.31
CA VAL A 327 -17.59 -10.55 17.55
C VAL A 327 -17.85 -11.78 18.42
N SER A 328 -18.45 -12.81 17.82
CA SER A 328 -18.63 -14.12 18.48
C SER A 328 -17.39 -14.97 18.20
N LEU A 329 -16.69 -15.36 19.26
CA LEU A 329 -15.48 -16.20 19.21
C LEU A 329 -15.61 -17.36 20.20
N PRO A 330 -14.87 -18.48 20.01
CA PRO A 330 -14.73 -19.50 21.03
C PRO A 330 -14.37 -18.88 22.38
N LYS A 331 -14.88 -19.47 23.49
CA LYS A 331 -14.59 -18.97 24.83
C LYS A 331 -13.10 -18.72 25.02
N LEU A 332 -12.76 -17.47 25.33
CA LEU A 332 -11.38 -17.01 25.44
C LEU A 332 -10.85 -17.16 26.86
N ASP A 333 -9.58 -17.53 26.96
CA ASP A 333 -8.77 -17.46 28.16
C ASP A 333 -7.63 -16.44 27.99
N ILE A 334 -7.12 -15.92 29.10
CA ILE A 334 -5.91 -15.09 29.09
C ILE A 334 -4.76 -15.92 28.49
N GLY A 335 -4.08 -15.33 27.52
CA GLY A 335 -3.00 -16.00 26.79
C GLY A 335 -3.39 -16.53 25.42
N ASP A 336 -4.68 -16.62 25.10
CA ASP A 336 -5.13 -17.04 23.79
C ASP A 336 -4.68 -16.06 22.70
N VAL A 337 -4.34 -16.61 21.54
CA VAL A 337 -3.89 -15.81 20.40
C VAL A 337 -5.01 -15.63 19.40
N ILE A 338 -5.33 -14.38 19.15
CA ILE A 338 -6.31 -13.93 18.17
C ILE A 338 -5.58 -13.58 16.88
N CYS A 339 -5.97 -14.20 15.79
CA CYS A 339 -5.43 -13.97 14.45
C CYS A 339 -6.41 -13.14 13.63
N PHE A 340 -5.95 -11.98 13.17
CA PHE A 340 -6.64 -11.13 12.22
C PHE A 340 -6.04 -11.33 10.84
N ALA A 341 -6.84 -11.71 9.85
CA ALA A 341 -6.38 -11.93 8.49
C ALA A 341 -6.68 -10.73 7.58
N LYS A 342 -6.21 -10.78 6.33
CA LYS A 342 -6.34 -9.71 5.32
C LYS A 342 -5.75 -8.35 5.74
N CYS A 343 -4.76 -8.32 6.61
CA CYS A 343 -4.12 -7.09 7.07
C CYS A 343 -2.78 -6.79 6.36
N GLY A 344 -2.57 -7.34 5.16
CA GLY A 344 -1.33 -7.19 4.41
C GLY A 344 -1.09 -5.81 3.83
N ALA A 345 -2.14 -4.98 3.70
CA ALA A 345 -2.02 -3.65 3.14
C ALA A 345 -2.28 -2.56 4.20
N TYR A 346 -1.34 -1.63 4.34
CA TYR A 346 -1.36 -0.42 5.16
C TYR A 346 -1.30 -0.66 6.67
N SER A 347 -1.87 -1.73 7.23
CA SER A 347 -1.92 -1.96 8.68
C SER A 347 -0.57 -1.81 9.38
N VAL A 348 0.52 -2.23 8.74
CA VAL A 348 1.87 -2.21 9.31
C VAL A 348 2.52 -0.81 9.32
N SER A 349 1.99 0.15 8.57
CA SER A 349 2.59 1.47 8.34
C SER A 349 1.69 2.67 8.68
N GLU A 350 0.35 2.54 8.57
CA GLU A 350 -0.57 3.66 8.79
C GLU A 350 -0.93 3.93 10.28
N GLY A 351 -0.48 3.08 11.19
CA GLY A 351 -0.82 3.20 12.61
C GLY A 351 -0.15 4.38 13.31
N ILE A 352 -0.71 4.78 14.46
CA ILE A 352 -0.22 5.87 15.31
C ILE A 352 0.98 5.38 16.17
N ALA A 353 2.09 5.05 15.52
CA ALA A 353 3.22 4.32 16.14
C ALA A 353 3.85 5.04 17.34
N ALA A 354 3.82 6.38 17.38
CA ALA A 354 4.45 7.16 18.47
C ALA A 354 3.56 7.32 19.72
N PHE A 355 2.25 7.04 19.66
CA PHE A 355 1.35 7.24 20.79
C PHE A 355 1.66 6.28 21.92
N LEU A 356 1.78 6.82 23.14
CA LEU A 356 2.18 6.11 24.37
C LEU A 356 3.55 5.42 24.29
N SER A 357 4.36 5.71 23.28
CA SER A 357 5.67 5.09 23.05
C SER A 357 5.63 3.55 23.10
N ARG A 358 4.53 2.95 22.62
CA ARG A 358 4.40 1.50 22.49
C ARG A 358 5.35 0.99 21.42
N ALA A 359 6.00 -0.13 21.69
CA ALA A 359 6.84 -0.79 20.69
C ALA A 359 6.06 -1.15 19.43
N VAL A 360 6.68 -1.03 18.25
CA VAL A 360 6.13 -1.58 17.01
C VAL A 360 6.40 -3.08 16.94
N PRO A 361 5.46 -3.88 16.40
CA PRO A 361 5.50 -5.33 16.50
C PRO A 361 6.59 -5.97 15.65
N ASN A 362 6.88 -7.23 15.93
CA ASN A 362 7.65 -8.07 15.04
C ASN A 362 6.95 -8.18 13.67
N VAL A 363 7.76 -8.26 12.61
CA VAL A 363 7.30 -8.52 11.24
C VAL A 363 8.07 -9.71 10.69
N ALA A 364 7.35 -10.73 10.25
CA ALA A 364 7.91 -11.91 9.62
C ALA A 364 7.33 -12.13 8.22
N GLY A 365 8.15 -12.65 7.32
CA GLY A 365 7.73 -13.22 6.04
C GLY A 365 7.63 -14.74 6.13
N TYR A 366 6.76 -15.33 5.36
CA TYR A 366 6.63 -16.76 5.18
C TYR A 366 6.52 -17.12 3.71
N SER A 367 7.24 -18.17 3.29
CA SER A 367 6.97 -18.91 2.06
C SER A 367 7.13 -20.40 2.31
N GLU A 368 6.53 -21.24 1.47
CA GLU A 368 6.73 -22.69 1.52
C GLU A 368 8.22 -23.07 1.35
N LYS A 369 8.92 -22.33 0.48
CA LYS A 369 10.34 -22.56 0.18
C LYS A 369 11.27 -22.19 1.33
N ASN A 370 11.04 -21.04 1.99
CA ASN A 370 12.00 -20.47 2.95
C ASN A 370 11.55 -20.62 4.40
N GLY A 371 10.30 -21.02 4.63
CA GLY A 371 9.69 -21.03 5.97
C GLY A 371 9.51 -19.61 6.53
N LEU A 372 9.45 -19.50 7.86
CA LEU A 372 9.32 -18.22 8.56
C LEU A 372 10.68 -17.52 8.69
N THR A 373 10.73 -16.25 8.25
CA THR A 373 11.90 -15.37 8.35
C THR A 373 11.51 -14.07 9.07
N LEU A 374 12.26 -13.68 10.09
CA LEU A 374 12.04 -12.41 10.78
C LEU A 374 12.61 -11.27 9.91
N TRP A 375 11.76 -10.29 9.58
CA TRP A 375 12.15 -9.10 8.78
C TRP A 375 12.37 -7.85 9.64
N ARG A 376 11.61 -7.71 10.72
CA ARG A 376 11.80 -6.66 11.71
C ARG A 376 11.53 -7.20 13.11
N SER A 377 12.46 -7.02 14.02
CA SER A 377 12.25 -7.29 15.45
C SER A 377 11.34 -6.23 16.08
N LEU A 378 10.68 -6.61 17.17
CA LEU A 378 9.99 -5.66 18.03
C LEU A 378 10.92 -4.47 18.30
N THR A 379 10.45 -3.27 18.02
CA THR A 379 11.27 -2.05 18.14
C THR A 379 10.62 -1.07 19.07
N GLU A 380 11.34 -0.68 20.11
CA GLU A 380 10.93 0.36 21.06
C GLU A 380 10.82 1.71 20.35
N THR A 381 9.82 2.51 20.72
CA THR A 381 9.58 3.82 20.10
C THR A 381 9.77 4.99 21.05
N HIS A 382 10.14 4.75 22.30
CA HIS A 382 10.31 5.81 23.30
C HIS A 382 11.31 6.90 22.86
N PHE A 383 12.32 6.55 22.07
CA PHE A 383 13.32 7.49 21.55
C PHE A 383 12.72 8.56 20.64
N LEU A 384 11.60 8.27 19.96
CA LEU A 384 10.88 9.24 19.12
C LEU A 384 10.26 10.37 19.96
N ASN A 385 9.93 10.09 21.23
CA ASN A 385 9.29 11.00 22.16
C ASN A 385 10.25 11.48 23.26
N THR A 386 11.53 11.08 23.20
CA THR A 386 12.55 11.52 24.16
C THR A 386 13.23 12.79 23.64
N PRO A 387 13.21 13.90 24.37
CA PRO A 387 13.93 15.10 23.98
C PRO A 387 15.43 14.83 23.80
N GLN A 388 15.98 15.20 22.63
CA GLN A 388 17.39 14.94 22.31
C GLN A 388 18.37 15.81 23.12
N ASN A 389 17.96 16.99 23.51
CA ASN A 389 18.75 17.84 24.38
C ASN A 389 18.36 17.55 25.85
N GLY A 390 18.98 16.52 26.41
CA GLY A 390 18.86 16.17 27.80
C GLY A 390 19.44 17.26 28.71
N GLY A 391 18.82 18.45 28.70
CA GLY A 391 18.98 19.39 29.79
C GLY A 391 18.50 18.67 31.04
N ASN A 392 19.36 18.60 32.07
CA ASN A 392 19.05 18.06 33.37
C ASN A 392 17.65 18.56 33.80
N ILE A 393 16.66 17.66 33.72
CA ILE A 393 15.40 17.88 34.43
C ILE A 393 15.81 17.82 35.92
N LYS A 394 16.01 18.99 36.51
CA LYS A 394 16.21 19.16 37.96
C LYS A 394 14.89 19.02 38.68
#